data_d656b81e00252b944f189547b10b32aa
#
_entry.id   d656b81e00252b944f189547b10b32aa
#
_cell.length_a   1.000
_cell.length_b   1.000
_cell.length_c   1.000
_cell.angle_alpha   90.00
_cell.angle_beta   90.00
_cell.angle_gamma   90.00
#
_symmetry.space_group_name_H-M   'P 1'
#
loop_
_entity.id
_entity.type
_entity.pdbx_description
1 polymer ?
#
loop_
_entity_poly.entity_id
_entity_poly.type
_entity_poly.pdbx_seq_one_letter_code
_entity_poly.pdbx_strand_id
1 'polypeptide(L)'
;LTDGQRSATRMILESPDRFTLVQGYAGVGKTTQFRAVMSAIGTLPEREQPRVIGVAPTHRAVSEMRDAGVPETQTLAAFIHDTQRQLRGGERTDFSNVLFLVDESSMVGNADMAKAYSLIAGGGGRAVSSGDTDQLQSIAPGQPFRLLQKRSAIDVAVMQEIVRQTPELKPAVYSLISRDIGSALTTIESVAPAQVPRRADAWQPDSSVMEFSREREEAIAKAVAAGDLMPGGQPATLLEAIVKDYTGRTSEAQAQTIVITALNADRRQVNAMIHDARQGAGEVGEKEVTLPVLTPANIRDGELRRMATWEASRDSLV
;
A
#
# COMPACT_ATOMS: atom_id res chain seq x y z
N LEU A 1 -15.01 -14.90 -11.71
CA LEU A 1 -14.36 -15.15 -10.41
C LEU A 1 -13.51 -16.40 -10.48
N THR A 2 -12.35 -16.37 -9.81
CA THR A 2 -11.54 -17.59 -9.56
C THR A 2 -12.25 -18.48 -8.52
N ASP A 3 -11.75 -19.70 -8.32
CA ASP A 3 -12.32 -20.61 -7.31
C ASP A 3 -12.14 -20.04 -5.90
N GLY A 4 -10.98 -19.47 -5.59
CA GLY A 4 -10.73 -18.78 -4.32
C GLY A 4 -11.65 -17.58 -4.09
N GLN A 5 -11.88 -16.77 -5.12
CA GLN A 5 -12.80 -15.63 -5.03
C GLN A 5 -14.26 -16.11 -4.83
N ARG A 6 -14.69 -17.17 -5.51
CA ARG A 6 -16.03 -17.76 -5.31
C ARG A 6 -16.20 -18.31 -3.90
N SER A 7 -15.21 -19.07 -3.43
CA SER A 7 -15.21 -19.64 -2.08
C SER A 7 -15.25 -18.54 -1.00
N ALA A 8 -14.42 -17.51 -1.14
CA ALA A 8 -14.42 -16.37 -0.22
C ALA A 8 -15.75 -15.61 -0.22
N THR A 9 -16.31 -15.34 -1.40
CA THR A 9 -17.63 -14.67 -1.53
C THR A 9 -18.72 -15.50 -0.86
N ARG A 10 -18.72 -16.80 -1.11
CA ARG A 10 -19.69 -17.73 -0.51
C ARG A 10 -19.58 -17.76 1.02
N MET A 11 -18.37 -17.90 1.55
CA MET A 11 -18.13 -17.87 3.00
C MET A 11 -18.64 -16.57 3.64
N ILE A 12 -18.37 -15.43 3.02
CA ILE A 12 -18.82 -14.10 3.53
C ILE A 12 -20.35 -14.05 3.64
N LEU A 13 -21.05 -14.62 2.68
CA LEU A 13 -22.51 -14.57 2.62
C LEU A 13 -23.19 -15.63 3.47
N GLU A 14 -22.62 -16.84 3.57
CA GLU A 14 -23.24 -18.00 4.19
C GLU A 14 -22.74 -18.30 5.60
N SER A 15 -21.55 -17.85 6.01
CA SER A 15 -21.02 -18.16 7.34
C SER A 15 -21.91 -17.60 8.45
N PRO A 16 -22.25 -18.39 9.48
CA PRO A 16 -22.95 -17.91 10.66
C PRO A 16 -22.06 -17.11 11.61
N ASP A 17 -20.75 -17.12 11.39
CA ASP A 17 -19.79 -16.45 12.23
C ASP A 17 -19.96 -14.92 12.17
N ARG A 18 -19.84 -14.28 13.34
CA ARG A 18 -19.85 -12.82 13.40
C ARG A 18 -18.64 -12.20 12.74
N PHE A 19 -17.50 -12.86 12.85
CA PHE A 19 -16.25 -12.44 12.25
C PHE A 19 -15.72 -13.55 11.36
N THR A 20 -15.33 -13.20 10.13
CA THR A 20 -14.70 -14.10 9.17
C THR A 20 -13.45 -13.48 8.60
N LEU A 21 -12.55 -14.26 8.03
CA LEU A 21 -11.27 -13.81 7.51
C LEU A 21 -11.10 -14.22 6.06
N VAL A 22 -10.52 -13.34 5.26
CA VAL A 22 -10.10 -13.63 3.89
C VAL A 22 -8.60 -13.35 3.76
N GLN A 23 -7.82 -14.41 3.64
CA GLN A 23 -6.41 -14.29 3.25
C GLN A 23 -6.34 -14.17 1.74
N GLY A 24 -5.92 -13.03 1.23
CA GLY A 24 -5.75 -12.82 -0.19
C GLY A 24 -4.36 -12.32 -0.53
N TYR A 25 -3.55 -13.15 -1.20
CA TYR A 25 -2.20 -12.79 -1.62
C TYR A 25 -2.18 -11.61 -2.60
N ALA A 26 -0.99 -11.06 -2.85
CA ALA A 26 -0.82 -9.98 -3.81
C ALA A 26 -1.34 -10.36 -5.20
N GLY A 27 -2.22 -9.54 -5.77
CA GLY A 27 -2.70 -9.74 -7.14
C GLY A 27 -3.82 -10.77 -7.32
N VAL A 28 -4.41 -11.31 -6.25
CA VAL A 28 -5.54 -12.26 -6.34
C VAL A 28 -6.90 -11.60 -6.60
N GLY A 29 -6.96 -10.27 -6.69
CA GLY A 29 -8.18 -9.53 -7.03
C GLY A 29 -9.16 -9.38 -5.86
N LYS A 30 -8.71 -8.96 -4.68
CA LYS A 30 -9.56 -8.63 -3.51
C LYS A 30 -10.67 -7.65 -3.87
N THR A 31 -10.37 -6.62 -4.66
CA THR A 31 -11.36 -5.65 -5.16
C THR A 31 -12.46 -6.31 -6.01
N THR A 32 -12.10 -7.28 -6.85
CA THR A 32 -13.08 -8.06 -7.64
C THR A 32 -13.96 -8.92 -6.74
N GLN A 33 -13.40 -9.48 -5.69
CA GLN A 33 -14.12 -10.26 -4.70
C GLN A 33 -15.14 -9.37 -3.93
N PHE A 34 -14.77 -8.13 -3.55
CA PHE A 34 -15.72 -7.19 -2.95
C PHE A 34 -16.88 -6.83 -3.91
N ARG A 35 -16.57 -6.58 -5.18
CA ARG A 35 -17.63 -6.37 -6.20
C ARG A 35 -18.59 -7.56 -6.29
N ALA A 36 -18.06 -8.77 -6.20
CA ALA A 36 -18.88 -9.98 -6.22
C ALA A 36 -19.80 -10.09 -4.99
N VAL A 37 -19.30 -9.75 -3.81
CA VAL A 37 -20.12 -9.67 -2.58
C VAL A 37 -21.21 -8.63 -2.73
N MET A 38 -20.89 -7.43 -3.20
CA MET A 38 -21.87 -6.36 -3.42
C MET A 38 -22.92 -6.76 -4.47
N SER A 39 -22.48 -7.38 -5.57
CA SER A 39 -23.40 -7.88 -6.60
C SER A 39 -24.35 -8.96 -6.05
N ALA A 40 -23.83 -9.89 -5.25
CA ALA A 40 -24.65 -10.94 -4.64
C ALA A 40 -25.67 -10.37 -3.63
N ILE A 41 -25.25 -9.42 -2.78
CA ILE A 41 -26.16 -8.72 -1.86
C ILE A 41 -27.27 -8.00 -2.63
N GLY A 42 -26.94 -7.36 -3.76
CA GLY A 42 -27.91 -6.66 -4.61
C GLY A 42 -28.96 -7.58 -5.27
N THR A 43 -28.76 -8.91 -5.28
CA THR A 43 -29.78 -9.86 -5.74
C THR A 43 -30.82 -10.21 -4.69
N LEU A 44 -30.56 -9.89 -3.42
CA LEU A 44 -31.50 -10.13 -2.34
C LEU A 44 -32.66 -9.11 -2.38
N PRO A 45 -33.85 -9.47 -1.86
CA PRO A 45 -34.91 -8.49 -1.63
C PRO A 45 -34.39 -7.33 -0.76
N GLU A 46 -34.76 -6.12 -1.07
CA GLU A 46 -34.24 -4.89 -0.42
C GLU A 46 -34.28 -4.96 1.12
N ARG A 47 -35.35 -5.50 1.69
CA ARG A 47 -35.53 -5.70 3.14
C ARG A 47 -34.54 -6.70 3.77
N GLU A 48 -33.92 -7.55 2.97
CA GLU A 48 -32.98 -8.61 3.38
C GLU A 48 -31.52 -8.20 3.12
N GLN A 49 -31.31 -7.11 2.37
CA GLN A 49 -29.97 -6.62 2.10
C GLN A 49 -29.35 -6.03 3.37
N PRO A 50 -28.18 -6.48 3.81
CA PRO A 50 -27.44 -5.81 4.86
C PRO A 50 -26.90 -4.46 4.35
N ARG A 51 -26.87 -3.47 5.21
CA ARG A 51 -26.05 -2.29 4.99
C ARG A 51 -24.59 -2.68 5.01
N VAL A 52 -23.81 -2.24 4.02
CA VAL A 52 -22.40 -2.59 3.92
C VAL A 52 -21.53 -1.37 4.18
N ILE A 53 -20.60 -1.50 5.13
CA ILE A 53 -19.65 -0.45 5.51
C ILE A 53 -18.23 -0.98 5.29
N GLY A 54 -17.46 -0.29 4.43
CA GLY A 54 -16.04 -0.56 4.21
C GLY A 54 -15.18 0.23 5.17
N VAL A 55 -14.24 -0.43 5.83
CA VAL A 55 -13.24 0.23 6.68
C VAL A 55 -11.84 -0.27 6.33
N ALA A 56 -10.85 0.62 6.33
CA ALA A 56 -9.47 0.27 6.04
C ALA A 56 -8.50 1.18 6.81
N PRO A 57 -7.25 0.76 7.06
CA PRO A 57 -6.29 1.58 7.78
C PRO A 57 -5.80 2.80 6.99
N THR A 58 -5.94 2.81 5.66
CA THR A 58 -5.42 3.88 4.80
C THR A 58 -6.52 4.48 3.91
N HIS A 59 -6.39 5.77 3.60
CA HIS A 59 -7.31 6.45 2.67
C HIS A 59 -7.28 5.84 1.27
N ARG A 60 -6.15 5.31 0.83
CA ARG A 60 -6.02 4.63 -0.46
C ARG A 60 -6.91 3.38 -0.50
N ALA A 61 -6.81 2.50 0.50
CA ALA A 61 -7.64 1.31 0.57
C ALA A 61 -9.14 1.67 0.68
N VAL A 62 -9.49 2.73 1.42
CA VAL A 62 -10.86 3.28 1.46
C VAL A 62 -11.35 3.68 0.07
N SER A 63 -10.52 4.36 -0.73
CA SER A 63 -10.85 4.72 -2.11
C SER A 63 -11.04 3.48 -2.99
N GLU A 64 -10.13 2.50 -2.90
CA GLU A 64 -10.24 1.24 -3.66
C GLU A 64 -11.52 0.45 -3.32
N MET A 65 -11.97 0.46 -2.07
CA MET A 65 -13.25 -0.14 -1.66
C MET A 65 -14.44 0.61 -2.27
N ARG A 66 -14.40 1.94 -2.29
CA ARG A 66 -15.45 2.76 -2.93
C ARG A 66 -15.55 2.47 -4.42
N ASP A 67 -14.40 2.36 -5.10
CA ASP A 67 -14.31 2.01 -6.52
C ASP A 67 -14.78 0.57 -6.79
N ALA A 68 -14.72 -0.28 -5.78
CA ALA A 68 -15.33 -1.63 -5.81
C ALA A 68 -16.84 -1.63 -5.61
N GLY A 69 -17.47 -0.48 -5.36
CA GLY A 69 -18.91 -0.34 -5.21
C GLY A 69 -19.41 -0.48 -3.77
N VAL A 70 -18.53 -0.40 -2.77
CA VAL A 70 -18.94 -0.36 -1.35
C VAL A 70 -19.52 1.03 -1.06
N PRO A 71 -20.82 1.13 -0.66
CA PRO A 71 -21.54 2.41 -0.64
C PRO A 71 -21.06 3.37 0.46
N GLU A 72 -20.67 2.82 1.60
CA GLU A 72 -20.16 3.59 2.74
C GLU A 72 -18.75 3.13 3.06
N THR A 73 -17.79 4.07 3.04
CA THR A 73 -16.38 3.75 3.29
C THR A 73 -15.72 4.81 4.14
N GLN A 74 -14.91 4.40 5.10
CA GLN A 74 -14.16 5.29 5.98
C GLN A 74 -12.87 4.64 6.48
N THR A 75 -11.98 5.44 7.09
CA THR A 75 -10.80 4.85 7.71
C THR A 75 -11.17 4.14 9.01
N LEU A 76 -10.41 3.09 9.37
CA LEU A 76 -10.61 2.37 10.62
C LEU A 76 -10.50 3.29 11.83
N ALA A 77 -9.56 4.25 11.80
CA ALA A 77 -9.38 5.23 12.86
C ALA A 77 -10.63 6.14 13.00
N ALA A 78 -11.20 6.62 11.88
CA ALA A 78 -12.42 7.42 11.90
C ALA A 78 -13.60 6.60 12.45
N PHE A 79 -13.77 5.37 11.99
CA PHE A 79 -14.80 4.47 12.51
C PHE A 79 -14.73 4.31 14.03
N ILE A 80 -13.55 3.98 14.56
CA ILE A 80 -13.34 3.79 16.01
C ILE A 80 -13.64 5.10 16.76
N HIS A 81 -13.08 6.22 16.29
CA HIS A 81 -13.24 7.52 16.94
C HIS A 81 -14.71 7.95 16.99
N ASP A 82 -15.39 7.92 15.85
CA ASP A 82 -16.76 8.42 15.73
C ASP A 82 -17.76 7.54 16.50
N THR A 83 -17.62 6.22 16.40
CA THR A 83 -18.45 5.29 17.17
C THR A 83 -18.23 5.45 18.68
N GLN A 84 -16.98 5.61 19.13
CA GLN A 84 -16.71 5.86 20.55
C GLN A 84 -17.25 7.23 21.01
N ARG A 85 -17.24 8.24 20.15
CA ARG A 85 -17.80 9.55 20.46
C ARG A 85 -19.32 9.47 20.66
N GLN A 86 -20.03 8.76 19.76
CA GLN A 86 -21.47 8.50 19.89
C GLN A 86 -21.80 7.79 21.19
N LEU A 87 -21.10 6.72 21.51
CA LEU A 87 -21.30 5.97 22.76
C LEU A 87 -21.05 6.81 24.01
N ARG A 88 -20.01 7.67 23.99
CA ARG A 88 -19.74 8.61 25.11
C ARG A 88 -20.82 9.70 25.24
N GLY A 89 -21.46 10.06 24.14
CA GLY A 89 -22.62 10.95 24.12
C GLY A 89 -23.92 10.30 24.59
N GLY A 90 -23.88 9.00 24.96
CA GLY A 90 -25.08 8.27 25.40
C GLY A 90 -25.92 7.70 24.24
N GLU A 91 -25.45 7.83 23.00
CA GLU A 91 -26.12 7.26 21.85
C GLU A 91 -25.89 5.74 21.78
N ARG A 92 -26.87 5.01 21.29
CA ARG A 92 -26.73 3.58 21.00
C ARG A 92 -26.36 3.39 19.53
N THR A 93 -25.36 2.57 19.28
CA THR A 93 -25.04 2.14 17.92
C THR A 93 -25.79 0.86 17.60
N ASP A 94 -26.51 0.83 16.49
CA ASP A 94 -27.18 -0.39 15.99
C ASP A 94 -26.54 -0.80 14.66
N PHE A 95 -25.87 -1.94 14.69
CA PHE A 95 -25.25 -2.60 13.54
C PHE A 95 -25.88 -3.97 13.26
N SER A 96 -27.10 -4.24 13.77
CA SER A 96 -27.75 -5.57 13.70
C SER A 96 -27.91 -6.11 12.27
N ASN A 97 -28.05 -5.23 11.28
CA ASN A 97 -28.07 -5.61 9.85
C ASN A 97 -26.92 -4.95 9.08
N VAL A 98 -25.74 -4.91 9.68
CA VAL A 98 -24.54 -4.31 9.04
C VAL A 98 -23.48 -5.36 8.83
N LEU A 99 -22.96 -5.42 7.58
CA LEU A 99 -21.77 -6.15 7.20
C LEU A 99 -20.61 -5.17 7.05
N PHE A 100 -19.61 -5.30 7.90
CA PHE A 100 -18.36 -4.55 7.77
C PHE A 100 -17.37 -5.32 6.90
N LEU A 101 -16.82 -4.64 5.90
CA LEU A 101 -15.69 -5.12 5.11
C LEU A 101 -14.44 -4.39 5.60
N VAL A 102 -13.54 -5.10 6.27
CA VAL A 102 -12.30 -4.53 6.82
C VAL A 102 -11.16 -4.93 5.90
N ASP A 103 -10.69 -4.01 5.05
CA ASP A 103 -9.59 -4.30 4.12
C ASP A 103 -8.23 -3.93 4.71
N GLU A 104 -7.17 -4.47 4.11
CA GLU A 104 -5.76 -4.34 4.56
C GLU A 104 -5.58 -4.64 6.05
N SER A 105 -6.30 -5.65 6.55
CA SER A 105 -6.33 -6.02 7.98
C SER A 105 -4.97 -6.49 8.52
N SER A 106 -4.04 -6.91 7.65
CA SER A 106 -2.64 -7.21 8.02
C SER A 106 -1.88 -5.99 8.55
N MET A 107 -2.31 -4.77 8.16
CA MET A 107 -1.71 -3.50 8.60
C MET A 107 -2.32 -2.96 9.91
N VAL A 108 -3.29 -3.64 10.50
CA VAL A 108 -3.97 -3.21 11.72
C VAL A 108 -3.30 -3.84 12.95
N GLY A 109 -2.98 -3.03 13.96
CA GLY A 109 -2.41 -3.50 15.22
C GLY A 109 -3.44 -4.08 16.20
N ASN A 110 -2.96 -4.72 17.27
CA ASN A 110 -3.82 -5.40 18.22
C ASN A 110 -4.87 -4.48 18.85
N ALA A 111 -4.47 -3.29 19.29
CA ALA A 111 -5.36 -2.36 19.98
C ALA A 111 -6.53 -1.90 19.11
N ASP A 112 -6.27 -1.56 17.87
CA ASP A 112 -7.30 -1.03 16.96
C ASP A 112 -8.21 -2.15 16.43
N MET A 113 -7.67 -3.34 16.16
CA MET A 113 -8.47 -4.51 15.80
C MET A 113 -9.42 -4.89 16.94
N ALA A 114 -8.91 -4.94 18.18
CA ALA A 114 -9.73 -5.26 19.35
C ALA A 114 -10.84 -4.22 19.58
N LYS A 115 -10.52 -2.92 19.46
CA LYS A 115 -11.53 -1.85 19.57
C LYS A 115 -12.59 -1.98 18.48
N ALA A 116 -12.18 -2.12 17.21
CA ALA A 116 -13.09 -2.24 16.08
C ALA A 116 -14.04 -3.44 16.25
N TYR A 117 -13.50 -4.61 16.57
CA TYR A 117 -14.30 -5.81 16.78
C TYR A 117 -15.26 -5.67 17.98
N SER A 118 -14.81 -5.04 19.06
CA SER A 118 -15.67 -4.78 20.22
C SER A 118 -16.83 -3.84 19.89
N LEU A 119 -16.58 -2.79 19.12
CA LEU A 119 -17.59 -1.84 18.69
C LEU A 119 -18.60 -2.49 17.73
N ILE A 120 -18.13 -3.24 16.75
CA ILE A 120 -18.96 -3.99 15.80
C ILE A 120 -19.82 -5.01 16.53
N ALA A 121 -19.22 -5.81 17.43
CA ALA A 121 -19.94 -6.80 18.20
C ALA A 121 -20.96 -6.17 19.16
N GLY A 122 -20.58 -5.07 19.81
CA GLY A 122 -21.45 -4.32 20.73
C GLY A 122 -22.69 -3.75 20.05
N GLY A 123 -22.59 -3.37 18.77
CA GLY A 123 -23.73 -2.93 17.95
C GLY A 123 -24.47 -4.08 17.26
N GLY A 124 -24.06 -5.33 17.40
CA GLY A 124 -24.71 -6.48 16.77
C GLY A 124 -24.27 -6.76 15.33
N GLY A 125 -23.24 -6.06 14.81
CA GLY A 125 -22.77 -6.19 13.44
C GLY A 125 -21.95 -7.45 13.17
N ARG A 126 -21.69 -7.71 11.89
CA ARG A 126 -20.79 -8.75 11.38
C ARG A 126 -19.64 -8.10 10.65
N ALA A 127 -18.46 -8.75 10.65
CA ALA A 127 -17.33 -8.23 9.90
C ALA A 127 -16.54 -9.34 9.18
N VAL A 128 -16.07 -8.99 8.00
CA VAL A 128 -15.10 -9.74 7.22
C VAL A 128 -13.80 -8.96 7.20
N SER A 129 -12.73 -9.52 7.73
CA SER A 129 -11.40 -8.93 7.64
C SER A 129 -10.63 -9.56 6.49
N SER A 130 -10.26 -8.74 5.53
CA SER A 130 -9.45 -9.10 4.36
C SER A 130 -8.03 -8.55 4.51
N GLY A 131 -7.04 -9.33 4.15
CA GLY A 131 -5.64 -8.91 4.25
C GLY A 131 -4.67 -9.94 3.67
N ASP A 132 -3.39 -9.62 3.74
CA ASP A 132 -2.32 -10.50 3.33
C ASP A 132 -1.23 -10.55 4.39
N THR A 133 -1.03 -11.71 5.02
CA THR A 133 -0.03 -11.89 6.09
C THR A 133 1.41 -11.81 5.61
N ASP A 134 1.64 -11.88 4.30
CA ASP A 134 2.97 -11.84 3.68
C ASP A 134 3.31 -10.46 3.08
N GLN A 135 2.36 -9.50 3.14
CA GLN A 135 2.59 -8.10 2.78
C GLN A 135 2.94 -7.23 3.99
N LEU A 136 2.78 -5.91 3.83
CA LEU A 136 3.07 -4.94 4.87
C LEU A 136 2.28 -5.23 6.15
N GLN A 137 3.00 -5.23 7.25
CA GLN A 137 2.46 -5.46 8.58
C GLN A 137 2.18 -4.14 9.28
N SER A 138 1.43 -4.21 10.38
CA SER A 138 1.17 -3.06 11.22
C SER A 138 2.44 -2.45 11.78
N ILE A 139 2.52 -1.11 11.77
CA ILE A 139 3.53 -0.35 12.51
C ILE A 139 3.20 -0.40 14.02
N ALA A 140 1.91 -0.40 14.36
CA ALA A 140 1.46 -0.58 15.73
C ALA A 140 1.70 -2.02 16.23
N PRO A 141 1.92 -2.25 17.54
CA PRO A 141 2.24 -3.57 18.06
C PRO A 141 1.20 -4.63 17.76
N GLY A 142 1.68 -5.80 17.36
CA GLY A 142 0.91 -7.02 17.16
C GLY A 142 0.50 -7.29 15.70
N GLN A 143 0.07 -8.53 15.49
CA GLN A 143 -0.39 -9.05 14.19
C GLN A 143 -1.72 -9.80 14.40
N PRO A 144 -2.81 -9.11 14.76
CA PRO A 144 -4.06 -9.75 15.13
C PRO A 144 -4.65 -10.57 13.99
N PHE A 145 -4.57 -10.09 12.73
CA PHE A 145 -5.06 -10.80 11.56
C PHE A 145 -4.40 -12.18 11.41
N ARG A 146 -3.07 -12.25 11.56
CA ARG A 146 -2.31 -13.51 11.53
C ARG A 146 -2.61 -14.41 12.72
N LEU A 147 -2.79 -13.82 13.91
CA LEU A 147 -3.12 -14.58 15.12
C LEU A 147 -4.52 -15.20 15.04
N LEU A 148 -5.50 -14.45 14.53
CA LEU A 148 -6.85 -14.95 14.31
C LEU A 148 -6.87 -16.14 13.34
N GLN A 149 -6.13 -16.08 12.24
CA GLN A 149 -6.01 -17.20 11.30
C GLN A 149 -5.42 -18.46 11.95
N LYS A 150 -4.42 -18.30 12.83
CA LYS A 150 -3.66 -19.44 13.39
C LYS A 150 -4.22 -19.99 14.70
N ARG A 151 -4.94 -19.20 15.45
CA ARG A 151 -5.26 -19.48 16.86
C ARG A 151 -6.74 -19.36 17.20
N SER A 152 -7.61 -19.02 16.25
CA SER A 152 -9.04 -18.97 16.47
C SER A 152 -9.79 -20.03 15.65
N ALA A 153 -11.07 -20.20 15.98
CA ALA A 153 -11.99 -21.07 15.23
C ALA A 153 -12.79 -20.30 14.17
N ILE A 154 -12.38 -19.07 13.87
CA ILE A 154 -13.04 -18.21 12.87
C ILE A 154 -12.89 -18.83 11.47
N ASP A 155 -13.95 -18.79 10.67
CA ASP A 155 -13.90 -19.20 9.27
C ASP A 155 -12.90 -18.35 8.46
N VAL A 156 -12.03 -19.04 7.71
CA VAL A 156 -10.99 -18.42 6.89
C VAL A 156 -11.09 -18.92 5.45
N ALA A 157 -11.29 -18.01 4.51
CA ALA A 157 -11.12 -18.31 3.09
C ALA A 157 -9.75 -17.84 2.61
N VAL A 158 -9.15 -18.61 1.68
CA VAL A 158 -7.84 -18.28 1.11
C VAL A 158 -7.96 -18.12 -0.40
N MET A 159 -7.52 -16.97 -0.91
CA MET A 159 -7.42 -16.69 -2.34
C MET A 159 -5.95 -16.74 -2.76
N GLN A 160 -5.61 -17.68 -3.63
CA GLN A 160 -4.23 -17.94 -4.06
C GLN A 160 -4.00 -17.68 -5.56
N GLU A 161 -5.07 -17.68 -6.35
CA GLU A 161 -4.95 -17.55 -7.81
C GLU A 161 -4.64 -16.11 -8.20
N ILE A 162 -3.45 -15.88 -8.71
CA ILE A 162 -2.99 -14.58 -9.16
C ILE A 162 -3.66 -14.20 -10.48
N VAL A 163 -4.37 -13.08 -10.49
CA VAL A 163 -5.11 -12.57 -11.67
C VAL A 163 -4.58 -11.23 -12.19
N ARG A 164 -3.83 -10.48 -11.38
CA ARG A 164 -3.33 -9.14 -11.74
C ARG A 164 -2.13 -9.19 -12.68
N GLN A 165 -1.25 -10.16 -12.50
CA GLN A 165 -0.02 -10.28 -13.26
C GLN A 165 -0.24 -10.98 -14.60
N THR A 166 0.59 -10.62 -15.58
CA THR A 166 0.62 -11.32 -16.88
C THR A 166 1.07 -12.76 -16.70
N PRO A 167 0.71 -13.68 -17.63
CA PRO A 167 1.13 -15.09 -17.54
C PRO A 167 2.63 -15.27 -17.33
N GLU A 168 3.45 -14.42 -17.95
CA GLU A 168 4.92 -14.47 -17.89
C GLU A 168 5.45 -14.15 -16.50
N LEU A 169 4.82 -13.24 -15.75
CA LEU A 169 5.24 -12.82 -14.41
C LEU A 169 4.68 -13.69 -13.29
N LYS A 170 3.61 -14.45 -13.55
CA LYS A 170 2.99 -15.32 -12.53
C LYS A 170 3.98 -16.29 -11.87
N PRO A 171 4.86 -17.01 -12.60
CA PRO A 171 5.83 -17.90 -11.98
C PRO A 171 6.73 -17.21 -10.97
N ALA A 172 7.23 -15.99 -11.30
CA ALA A 172 8.04 -15.21 -10.39
C ALA A 172 7.28 -14.84 -9.11
N VAL A 173 6.01 -14.44 -9.23
CA VAL A 173 5.20 -14.10 -8.06
C VAL A 173 4.89 -15.32 -7.20
N TYR A 174 4.62 -16.49 -7.79
CA TYR A 174 4.46 -17.74 -7.03
C TYR A 174 5.74 -18.14 -6.30
N SER A 175 6.91 -17.98 -6.94
CA SER A 175 8.22 -18.20 -6.30
C SER A 175 8.43 -17.25 -5.12
N LEU A 176 8.07 -15.97 -5.24
CA LEU A 176 8.13 -15.01 -4.12
C LEU A 176 7.19 -15.39 -2.97
N ILE A 177 5.97 -15.83 -3.25
CA ILE A 177 5.02 -16.31 -2.24
C ILE A 177 5.58 -17.53 -1.50
N SER A 178 6.25 -18.44 -2.22
CA SER A 178 6.93 -19.60 -1.63
C SER A 178 8.28 -19.28 -0.98
N ARG A 179 8.70 -17.98 -1.01
CA ARG A 179 9.98 -17.47 -0.51
C ARG A 179 11.22 -18.01 -1.25
N ASP A 180 11.03 -18.50 -2.45
CA ASP A 180 12.12 -18.87 -3.36
C ASP A 180 12.52 -17.65 -4.21
N ILE A 181 13.32 -16.79 -3.59
CA ILE A 181 13.78 -15.54 -4.19
C ILE A 181 14.69 -15.81 -5.39
N GLY A 182 15.53 -16.87 -5.32
CA GLY A 182 16.43 -17.23 -6.41
C GLY A 182 15.68 -17.52 -7.70
N SER A 183 14.71 -18.42 -7.65
CA SER A 183 13.87 -18.76 -8.81
C SER A 183 13.05 -17.56 -9.30
N ALA A 184 12.56 -16.72 -8.39
CA ALA A 184 11.83 -15.51 -8.78
C ALA A 184 12.69 -14.56 -9.60
N LEU A 185 13.90 -14.25 -9.13
CA LEU A 185 14.83 -13.34 -9.83
C LEU A 185 15.24 -13.91 -11.20
N THR A 186 15.58 -15.19 -11.29
CA THR A 186 15.90 -15.85 -12.55
C THR A 186 14.75 -15.76 -13.55
N THR A 187 13.52 -15.93 -13.10
CA THR A 187 12.32 -15.80 -13.95
C THR A 187 12.15 -14.37 -14.47
N ILE A 188 12.35 -13.36 -13.62
CA ILE A 188 12.25 -11.94 -14.00
C ILE A 188 13.37 -11.58 -15.00
N GLU A 189 14.59 -12.00 -14.75
CA GLU A 189 15.72 -11.76 -15.66
C GLU A 189 15.54 -12.41 -17.03
N SER A 190 14.95 -13.61 -17.09
CA SER A 190 14.70 -14.30 -18.36
C SER A 190 13.57 -13.68 -19.20
N VAL A 191 12.59 -13.03 -18.57
CA VAL A 191 11.46 -12.38 -19.27
C VAL A 191 11.77 -10.94 -19.65
N ALA A 192 12.48 -10.18 -18.78
CA ALA A 192 12.77 -8.76 -18.99
C ALA A 192 13.69 -8.45 -20.20
N PRO A 193 14.71 -9.27 -20.57
CA PRO A 193 15.64 -8.92 -21.64
C PRO A 193 15.02 -8.77 -23.04
N ALA A 194 13.90 -9.39 -23.29
CA ALA A 194 13.27 -9.36 -24.61
C ALA A 194 12.40 -8.11 -24.87
N GLN A 195 11.99 -7.39 -23.85
CA GLN A 195 11.03 -6.28 -23.95
C GLN A 195 11.63 -4.90 -23.61
N VAL A 196 12.74 -4.85 -22.92
CA VAL A 196 13.46 -3.59 -22.67
C VAL A 196 14.57 -3.47 -23.67
N PRO A 197 14.57 -2.49 -24.58
CA PRO A 197 15.70 -2.25 -25.46
C PRO A 197 16.94 -2.01 -24.58
N ARG A 198 17.81 -3.00 -24.46
CA ARG A 198 19.12 -2.78 -23.88
C ARG A 198 19.84 -1.83 -24.82
N ARG A 199 20.08 -0.60 -24.40
CA ARG A 199 21.05 0.23 -25.08
C ARG A 199 22.38 -0.51 -24.98
N ALA A 200 23.09 -0.61 -26.11
CA ALA A 200 24.42 -1.26 -26.17
C ALA A 200 25.41 -0.71 -25.13
N ASP A 201 25.12 0.50 -24.64
CA ASP A 201 25.90 1.25 -23.66
C ASP A 201 25.24 1.25 -22.27
N ALA A 202 24.35 0.29 -22.00
CA ALA A 202 23.69 0.22 -20.70
C ALA A 202 24.75 0.01 -19.63
N TRP A 203 24.88 1.02 -18.77
CA TRP A 203 25.61 0.94 -17.52
C TRP A 203 25.21 -0.35 -16.79
N GLN A 204 26.16 -1.24 -16.57
CA GLN A 204 25.97 -2.38 -15.69
C GLN A 204 26.39 -1.92 -14.29
N PRO A 205 25.47 -1.92 -13.30
CA PRO A 205 25.90 -1.67 -11.95
C PRO A 205 26.92 -2.73 -11.57
N ASP A 206 28.11 -2.30 -11.23
CA ASP A 206 29.01 -3.14 -10.48
C ASP A 206 28.25 -3.63 -9.25
N SER A 207 28.24 -4.93 -8.97
CA SER A 207 27.56 -5.52 -7.82
C SER A 207 27.95 -4.85 -6.50
N SER A 208 29.13 -4.22 -6.45
CA SER A 208 29.58 -3.38 -5.36
C SER A 208 28.79 -2.07 -5.21
N VAL A 209 28.08 -1.59 -6.23
CA VAL A 209 27.24 -0.37 -6.19
C VAL A 209 25.88 -0.61 -5.53
N MET A 210 25.48 -1.87 -5.41
CA MET A 210 24.20 -2.24 -4.80
C MET A 210 24.23 -2.26 -3.26
N GLU A 211 25.40 -2.24 -2.64
CA GLU A 211 25.55 -2.07 -1.19
C GLU A 211 25.60 -0.59 -0.84
N PHE A 212 24.43 0.01 -0.58
CA PHE A 212 24.31 1.35 0.00
C PHE A 212 24.75 1.33 1.46
N SER A 213 26.07 1.41 1.72
CA SER A 213 26.57 1.77 3.02
C SER A 213 26.72 3.30 3.13
N ARG A 214 26.47 3.83 4.31
CA ARG A 214 26.65 5.26 4.64
C ARG A 214 28.04 5.78 4.29
N GLU A 215 29.06 4.92 4.41
CA GLU A 215 30.45 5.19 4.04
C GLU A 215 30.65 5.46 2.54
N ARG A 216 29.77 4.90 1.72
CA ARG A 216 29.80 5.08 0.27
C ARG A 216 29.10 6.36 -0.17
N GLU A 217 28.03 6.76 0.49
CA GLU A 217 27.43 8.09 0.28
C GLU A 217 28.42 9.20 0.58
N GLU A 218 29.19 9.06 1.67
CA GLU A 218 30.26 9.99 2.03
C GLU A 218 31.42 9.97 1.03
N ALA A 219 31.78 8.80 0.49
CA ALA A 219 32.83 8.65 -0.53
C ALA A 219 32.39 9.28 -1.88
N ILE A 220 31.13 9.08 -2.28
CA ILE A 220 30.55 9.68 -3.49
C ILE A 220 30.44 11.19 -3.32
N ALA A 221 29.95 11.67 -2.18
CA ALA A 221 29.88 13.10 -1.88
C ALA A 221 31.27 13.78 -1.88
N LYS A 222 32.30 13.07 -1.41
CA LYS A 222 33.70 13.51 -1.43
C LYS A 222 34.25 13.56 -2.85
N ALA A 223 33.98 12.56 -3.69
CA ALA A 223 34.41 12.53 -5.09
C ALA A 223 33.71 13.61 -5.93
N VAL A 224 32.43 13.89 -5.66
CA VAL A 224 31.68 15.02 -6.26
C VAL A 224 32.28 16.35 -5.86
N ALA A 225 32.62 16.52 -4.57
CA ALA A 225 33.21 17.77 -4.05
C ALA A 225 34.66 17.98 -4.53
N ALA A 226 35.37 16.91 -4.86
CA ALA A 226 36.76 16.97 -5.38
C ALA A 226 36.84 17.25 -6.89
N GLY A 227 35.72 17.28 -7.61
CA GLY A 227 35.72 17.49 -9.07
C GLY A 227 36.24 16.30 -9.88
N ASP A 228 36.42 15.13 -9.28
CA ASP A 228 36.89 13.89 -9.91
C ASP A 228 35.81 13.17 -10.74
N LEU A 229 34.73 13.87 -11.07
CA LEU A 229 33.67 13.36 -11.91
C LEU A 229 33.99 13.53 -13.40
N MET A 230 34.07 12.41 -14.04
CA MET A 230 34.52 12.16 -15.41
C MET A 230 34.02 13.16 -16.45
N PRO A 231 34.92 13.68 -17.30
CA PRO A 231 34.54 14.31 -18.57
C PRO A 231 34.10 13.21 -19.53
N GLY A 232 32.83 13.16 -19.90
CA GLY A 232 32.40 12.22 -20.93
C GLY A 232 30.93 11.84 -20.94
N GLY A 233 30.08 12.51 -20.17
CA GLY A 233 28.62 12.35 -20.25
C GLY A 233 28.09 11.01 -19.71
N GLN A 234 28.88 10.26 -18.97
CA GLN A 234 28.39 9.11 -18.20
C GLN A 234 27.73 9.60 -16.90
N PRO A 235 26.61 8.99 -16.47
CA PRO A 235 25.97 9.36 -15.23
C PRO A 235 26.94 9.15 -14.05
N ALA A 236 27.20 10.20 -13.28
CA ALA A 236 28.12 10.18 -12.15
C ALA A 236 27.59 9.37 -10.98
N THR A 237 26.26 9.22 -10.89
CA THR A 237 25.59 8.51 -9.80
C THR A 237 24.50 7.59 -10.35
N LEU A 238 24.10 6.60 -9.53
CA LEU A 238 22.96 5.73 -9.84
C LEU A 238 21.67 6.55 -10.08
N LEU A 239 21.46 7.62 -9.32
CA LEU A 239 20.27 8.46 -9.44
C LEU A 239 20.25 9.21 -10.79
N GLU A 240 21.40 9.71 -11.25
CA GLU A 240 21.52 10.32 -12.57
C GLU A 240 21.29 9.32 -13.71
N ALA A 241 21.74 8.08 -13.55
CA ALA A 241 21.48 7.02 -14.51
C ALA A 241 19.99 6.70 -14.63
N ILE A 242 19.29 6.61 -13.48
CA ILE A 242 17.84 6.40 -13.42
C ILE A 242 17.10 7.58 -14.07
N VAL A 243 17.48 8.81 -13.77
CA VAL A 243 16.86 10.00 -14.35
C VAL A 243 17.07 10.05 -15.86
N LYS A 244 18.29 9.81 -16.33
CA LYS A 244 18.61 9.77 -17.76
C LYS A 244 17.84 8.69 -18.51
N ASP A 245 17.71 7.49 -17.92
CA ASP A 245 16.91 6.42 -18.51
C ASP A 245 15.42 6.79 -18.56
N TYR A 246 14.88 7.31 -17.46
CA TYR A 246 13.47 7.70 -17.38
C TYR A 246 13.13 8.82 -18.34
N THR A 247 13.90 9.91 -18.36
CA THR A 247 13.64 11.08 -19.23
C THR A 247 13.94 10.82 -20.70
N GLY A 248 14.77 9.83 -21.02
CA GLY A 248 15.02 9.40 -22.39
C GLY A 248 13.94 8.48 -23.00
N ARG A 249 12.90 8.12 -22.24
CA ARG A 249 11.79 7.29 -22.71
C ARG A 249 10.73 8.12 -23.42
N THR A 250 9.90 7.49 -24.27
CA THR A 250 8.72 8.16 -24.85
C THR A 250 7.70 8.52 -23.77
N SER A 251 6.83 9.49 -24.04
CA SER A 251 5.79 9.92 -23.08
C SER A 251 4.87 8.76 -22.66
N GLU A 252 4.53 7.85 -23.58
CA GLU A 252 3.75 6.66 -23.30
C GLU A 252 4.51 5.69 -22.38
N ALA A 253 5.80 5.50 -22.61
CA ALA A 253 6.64 4.65 -21.77
C ALA A 253 6.86 5.27 -20.39
N GLN A 254 7.01 6.60 -20.28
CA GLN A 254 7.09 7.31 -18.99
C GLN A 254 5.78 7.15 -18.19
N ALA A 255 4.61 7.28 -18.83
CA ALA A 255 3.32 7.13 -18.20
C ALA A 255 3.10 5.71 -17.61
N GLN A 256 3.75 4.70 -18.18
CA GLN A 256 3.70 3.30 -17.74
C GLN A 256 4.86 2.91 -16.81
N THR A 257 5.76 3.85 -16.53
CA THR A 257 6.96 3.59 -15.71
C THR A 257 6.82 4.23 -14.33
N ILE A 258 7.12 3.46 -13.29
CA ILE A 258 7.26 3.96 -11.94
C ILE A 258 8.70 3.78 -11.47
N VAL A 259 9.28 4.82 -10.88
CA VAL A 259 10.60 4.74 -10.23
C VAL A 259 10.38 4.52 -8.74
N ILE A 260 10.93 3.42 -8.22
CA ILE A 260 10.81 3.04 -6.80
C ILE A 260 12.18 3.21 -6.15
N THR A 261 12.22 3.97 -5.05
CA THR A 261 13.42 4.18 -4.24
C THR A 261 13.17 3.70 -2.80
N ALA A 262 14.20 3.17 -2.16
CA ALA A 262 14.09 2.70 -0.78
C ALA A 262 14.05 3.86 0.24
N LEU A 263 14.72 4.97 -0.06
CA LEU A 263 14.85 6.12 0.84
C LEU A 263 14.03 7.32 0.33
N ASN A 264 13.41 8.04 1.26
CA ASN A 264 12.71 9.29 0.94
C ASN A 264 13.64 10.39 0.44
N ALA A 265 14.91 10.38 0.85
CA ALA A 265 15.94 11.30 0.38
C ALA A 265 16.15 11.10 -1.13
N ASP A 266 16.40 9.86 -1.57
CA ASP A 266 16.61 9.53 -2.97
C ASP A 266 15.38 9.86 -3.82
N ARG A 267 14.19 9.57 -3.32
CA ARG A 267 12.93 9.93 -3.99
C ARG A 267 12.83 11.44 -4.25
N ARG A 268 13.18 12.26 -3.25
CA ARG A 268 13.14 13.73 -3.39
C ARG A 268 14.18 14.19 -4.42
N GLN A 269 15.37 13.61 -4.38
CA GLN A 269 16.44 13.95 -5.30
C GLN A 269 16.11 13.53 -6.73
N VAL A 270 15.64 12.30 -6.96
CA VAL A 270 15.21 11.84 -8.29
C VAL A 270 14.08 12.71 -8.84
N ASN A 271 13.09 13.06 -8.02
CA ASN A 271 11.99 13.93 -8.46
C ASN A 271 12.49 15.34 -8.85
N ALA A 272 13.40 15.93 -8.09
CA ALA A 272 14.01 17.22 -8.44
C ALA A 272 14.78 17.13 -9.76
N MET A 273 15.62 16.13 -9.92
CA MET A 273 16.42 15.94 -11.13
C MET A 273 15.54 15.66 -12.38
N ILE A 274 14.44 14.90 -12.25
CA ILE A 274 13.47 14.69 -13.34
C ILE A 274 12.77 16.00 -13.68
N HIS A 275 12.38 16.78 -12.66
CA HIS A 275 11.77 18.10 -12.86
C HIS A 275 12.68 19.03 -13.65
N ASP A 276 13.95 19.16 -13.23
CA ASP A 276 14.95 20.01 -13.88
C ASP A 276 15.22 19.56 -15.32
N ALA A 277 15.32 18.26 -15.56
CA ALA A 277 15.51 17.69 -16.90
C ALA A 277 14.30 18.01 -17.82
N ARG A 278 13.07 17.91 -17.31
CA ARG A 278 11.85 18.24 -18.08
C ARG A 278 11.69 19.74 -18.29
N GLN A 279 12.10 20.55 -17.33
CA GLN A 279 12.14 22.01 -17.48
C GLN A 279 13.16 22.43 -18.55
N GLY A 280 14.36 21.83 -18.52
CA GLY A 280 15.36 22.04 -19.54
C GLY A 280 14.95 21.57 -20.97
N ALA A 281 14.06 20.58 -21.04
CA ALA A 281 13.44 20.12 -22.29
C ALA A 281 12.24 20.98 -22.74
N GLY A 282 11.82 21.99 -21.94
CA GLY A 282 10.66 22.83 -22.22
C GLY A 282 9.30 22.19 -21.99
N GLU A 283 9.26 21.02 -21.37
CA GLU A 283 8.02 20.28 -21.05
C GLU A 283 7.30 20.87 -19.82
N VAL A 284 8.04 21.53 -18.93
CA VAL A 284 7.54 22.18 -17.73
C VAL A 284 7.92 23.66 -17.79
N GLY A 285 6.97 24.54 -17.44
CA GLY A 285 7.19 25.99 -17.49
C GLY A 285 8.20 26.46 -16.43
N GLU A 286 8.90 27.57 -16.74
CA GLU A 286 9.90 28.18 -15.85
C GLU A 286 9.30 28.89 -14.63
N LYS A 287 7.99 29.18 -14.64
CA LYS A 287 7.33 29.84 -13.51
C LYS A 287 7.09 28.88 -12.36
N GLU A 288 7.83 29.07 -11.29
CA GLU A 288 7.59 28.38 -10.02
C GLU A 288 6.55 29.13 -9.19
N VAL A 289 5.61 28.39 -8.62
CA VAL A 289 4.65 28.89 -7.62
C VAL A 289 4.97 28.21 -6.30
N THR A 290 5.46 28.99 -5.34
CA THR A 290 5.68 28.49 -3.99
C THR A 290 4.37 28.52 -3.21
N LEU A 291 3.88 27.34 -2.83
CA LEU A 291 2.71 27.21 -1.98
C LEU A 291 3.14 26.76 -0.58
N PRO A 292 2.65 27.41 0.47
CA PRO A 292 2.87 26.91 1.82
C PRO A 292 2.10 25.59 2.00
N VAL A 293 2.82 24.55 2.39
CA VAL A 293 2.25 23.22 2.65
C VAL A 293 2.48 22.85 4.10
N LEU A 294 1.41 22.52 4.81
CA LEU A 294 1.52 21.98 6.16
C LEU A 294 2.06 20.54 6.06
N THR A 295 3.16 20.28 6.74
CA THR A 295 3.76 18.94 6.83
C THR A 295 3.49 18.33 8.20
N PRO A 296 3.23 17.01 8.28
CA PRO A 296 3.08 16.34 9.57
C PRO A 296 4.36 16.49 10.40
N ALA A 297 4.23 16.96 11.62
CA ALA A 297 5.36 17.11 12.53
C ALA A 297 5.90 15.79 13.09
N ASN A 298 5.13 14.68 12.94
CA ASN A 298 5.45 13.34 13.46
C ASN A 298 5.81 13.34 14.96
N ILE A 299 5.10 14.13 15.74
CA ILE A 299 5.33 14.29 17.18
C ILE A 299 4.66 13.13 17.92
N ARG A 300 5.36 12.55 18.89
CA ARG A 300 4.81 11.49 19.74
C ARG A 300 3.88 12.08 20.81
N ASP A 301 2.81 11.37 21.18
CA ASP A 301 1.82 11.82 22.18
C ASP A 301 2.44 12.34 23.49
N GLY A 302 3.54 11.74 23.94
CA GLY A 302 4.26 12.17 25.13
C GLY A 302 4.98 13.54 24.97
N GLU A 303 5.30 13.92 23.75
CA GLU A 303 5.99 15.19 23.42
C GLU A 303 5.00 16.34 23.22
N LEU A 304 3.73 16.01 22.88
CA LEU A 304 2.65 17.00 22.73
C LEU A 304 2.35 17.79 24.02
N ARG A 305 2.78 17.29 25.17
CA ARG A 305 2.61 17.95 26.47
C ARG A 305 3.69 19.01 26.76
N ARG A 306 4.69 19.17 25.90
CA ARG A 306 5.79 20.09 26.08
C ARG A 306 5.60 21.35 25.23
N MET A 307 5.64 22.52 25.86
CA MET A 307 5.50 23.82 25.19
C MET A 307 6.54 23.99 24.06
N ALA A 308 7.79 23.60 24.31
CA ALA A 308 8.86 23.67 23.31
C ALA A 308 8.57 22.85 22.04
N THR A 309 7.81 21.77 22.13
CA THR A 309 7.41 20.95 20.98
C THR A 309 6.46 21.73 20.07
N TRP A 310 5.52 22.46 20.64
CA TRP A 310 4.58 23.29 19.88
C TRP A 310 5.28 24.48 19.22
N GLU A 311 6.22 25.10 19.90
CA GLU A 311 7.02 26.21 19.35
C GLU A 311 7.88 25.74 18.17
N ALA A 312 8.54 24.56 18.29
CA ALA A 312 9.36 23.98 17.25
C ALA A 312 8.53 23.48 16.03
N SER A 313 7.23 23.22 16.22
CA SER A 313 6.35 22.66 15.20
C SER A 313 5.29 23.65 14.70
N ARG A 314 5.53 24.94 14.91
CA ARG A 314 4.57 26.03 14.64
C ARG A 314 3.99 26.03 13.24
N ASP A 315 4.78 25.61 12.24
CA ASP A 315 4.42 25.61 10.83
C ASP A 315 4.12 24.18 10.31
N SER A 316 3.87 23.24 11.23
CA SER A 316 3.59 21.84 10.91
C SER A 316 2.21 21.41 11.40
N LEU A 317 1.66 20.36 10.78
CA LEU A 317 0.48 19.66 11.30
C LEU A 317 0.89 18.75 12.47
N VAL A 318 0.24 18.90 13.59
CA VAL A 318 0.43 18.08 14.81
C VAL A 318 -0.64 17.00 14.91
#